data_4ec4eb804c1eff435cb1d5d3a1fec8ae
#
_entry.id   4ec4eb804c1eff435cb1d5d3a1fec8ae
#
_cell.length_a   1.000
_cell.length_b   1.000
_cell.length_c   1.000
_cell.angle_alpha   90.00
_cell.angle_beta   90.00
_cell.angle_gamma   90.00
#
_symmetry.space_group_name_H-M   'P 1'
#
loop_
_entity.id
_entity.type
_entity.pdbx_description
1 polymer ?
#
loop_
_entity_poly.entity_id
_entity_poly.type
_entity_poly.pdbx_seq_one_letter_code
_entity_poly.pdbx_strand_id
1 'polypeptide(L)'
;LIYASNKSMIAKLKGDKDSYYLSFDEIPQSVKDAMVVTEDRDFYKHEGVNFWSTAKAAVMLVESKLRHKDISRGGSTITQQLAKNVFLSNERTYERKVREIFIALDLEKKYTKDQILEFYINNIYFANGYYGIEAASRGYFNKPAKDLDLAEAVFLCSIPNRPSFYNPLEHYQNTLKRKNRILKQMLDEDCISAAEYSDANYEKIVLKPAQAIKTQN
;
A
#
# COMPACT_ATOMS: atom_id res chain seq x y z
N LEU A 1 -8.40 -14.71 -6.39
CA LEU A 1 -9.80 -15.14 -6.17
C LEU A 1 -10.05 -15.21 -4.67
N ILE A 2 -10.98 -14.40 -4.15
CA ILE A 2 -11.39 -14.44 -2.73
C ILE A 2 -12.66 -15.27 -2.65
N TYR A 3 -12.66 -16.30 -1.80
CA TYR A 3 -13.81 -17.19 -1.60
C TYR A 3 -14.44 -16.95 -0.22
N ALA A 4 -15.78 -17.01 -0.15
CA ALA A 4 -16.51 -17.10 1.10
C ALA A 4 -16.28 -18.47 1.77
N SER A 5 -16.61 -18.59 3.08
CA SER A 5 -16.54 -19.85 3.80
C SER A 5 -17.40 -20.99 3.20
N ASN A 6 -18.41 -20.64 2.41
CA ASN A 6 -19.24 -21.58 1.63
C ASN A 6 -18.68 -21.89 0.23
N LYS A 7 -17.40 -21.54 -0.04
CA LYS A 7 -16.72 -21.69 -1.34
C LYS A 7 -17.31 -20.86 -2.49
N SER A 8 -18.23 -19.93 -2.24
CA SER A 8 -18.66 -18.97 -3.25
C SER A 8 -17.58 -17.91 -3.45
N MET A 9 -17.29 -17.58 -4.70
CA MET A 9 -16.32 -16.56 -5.06
C MET A 9 -16.87 -15.17 -4.68
N ILE A 10 -16.23 -14.50 -3.73
CA ILE A 10 -16.64 -13.17 -3.25
C ILE A 10 -16.15 -12.08 -4.20
N ALA A 11 -14.94 -12.24 -4.75
CA ALA A 11 -14.39 -11.29 -5.72
C ALA A 11 -13.46 -12.00 -6.71
N LYS A 12 -13.60 -11.68 -7.98
CA LYS A 12 -12.58 -11.93 -8.99
C LYS A 12 -11.63 -10.73 -8.94
N LEU A 13 -10.44 -10.95 -8.44
CA LEU A 13 -9.38 -9.94 -8.57
C LEU A 13 -9.21 -9.65 -10.06
N LYS A 14 -9.47 -8.40 -10.44
CA LYS A 14 -9.61 -7.98 -11.83
C LYS A 14 -8.24 -8.03 -12.50
N GLY A 15 -8.04 -9.01 -13.39
CA GLY A 15 -6.86 -9.09 -14.23
C GLY A 15 -6.95 -10.30 -15.15
N ASP A 16 -7.13 -10.06 -16.44
CA ASP A 16 -6.95 -11.04 -17.53
C ASP A 16 -5.45 -11.25 -17.85
N LYS A 17 -4.58 -11.12 -16.87
CA LYS A 17 -3.14 -11.43 -16.98
C LYS A 17 -2.74 -12.11 -15.69
N ASP A 18 -1.89 -13.12 -15.82
CA ASP A 18 -1.30 -13.90 -14.74
C ASP A 18 -1.03 -12.99 -13.53
N SER A 19 -1.96 -12.99 -12.56
CA SER A 19 -1.80 -12.19 -11.37
C SER A 19 -0.75 -12.89 -10.55
N TYR A 20 0.40 -12.29 -10.45
CA TYR A 20 1.49 -12.67 -9.58
C TYR A 20 1.04 -12.47 -8.12
N TYR A 21 0.23 -13.39 -7.63
CA TYR A 21 -0.21 -13.37 -6.24
C TYR A 21 0.86 -14.03 -5.37
N LEU A 22 1.31 -13.35 -4.35
CA LEU A 22 2.25 -13.86 -3.36
C LEU A 22 1.50 -14.24 -2.08
N SER A 23 1.76 -15.42 -1.53
CA SER A 23 1.36 -15.76 -0.18
C SER A 23 2.07 -14.88 0.84
N PHE A 24 1.54 -14.77 2.05
CA PHE A 24 2.10 -13.90 3.09
C PHE A 24 3.60 -14.15 3.35
N ASP A 25 4.01 -15.42 3.33
CA ASP A 25 5.40 -15.82 3.55
C ASP A 25 6.33 -15.48 2.37
N GLU A 26 5.78 -15.34 1.16
CA GLU A 26 6.53 -14.95 -0.03
C GLU A 26 6.72 -13.43 -0.15
N ILE A 27 5.92 -12.64 0.58
CA ILE A 27 6.06 -11.18 0.62
C ILE A 27 7.26 -10.82 1.49
N PRO A 28 8.24 -10.03 0.96
CA PRO A 28 9.38 -9.58 1.75
C PRO A 28 8.97 -8.89 3.06
N GLN A 29 9.67 -9.17 4.15
CA GLN A 29 9.38 -8.53 5.44
C GLN A 29 9.48 -7.01 5.36
N SER A 30 10.46 -6.48 4.63
CA SER A 30 10.63 -5.05 4.39
C SER A 30 9.41 -4.38 3.75
N VAL A 31 8.70 -5.09 2.86
CA VAL A 31 7.45 -4.60 2.24
C VAL A 31 6.32 -4.57 3.27
N LYS A 32 6.17 -5.64 4.07
CA LYS A 32 5.13 -5.73 5.12
C LYS A 32 5.31 -4.61 6.14
N ASP A 33 6.51 -4.44 6.65
CA ASP A 33 6.85 -3.42 7.65
C ASP A 33 6.65 -2.00 7.08
N ALA A 34 7.16 -1.73 5.88
CA ALA A 34 6.99 -0.44 5.24
C ALA A 34 5.53 -0.07 5.02
N MET A 35 4.67 -1.02 4.61
CA MET A 35 3.24 -0.78 4.44
C MET A 35 2.55 -0.48 5.76
N VAL A 36 2.81 -1.28 6.80
CA VAL A 36 2.22 -1.07 8.13
C VAL A 36 2.67 0.27 8.70
N VAL A 37 3.97 0.55 8.72
CA VAL A 37 4.50 1.79 9.30
C VAL A 37 4.00 3.05 8.59
N THR A 38 3.84 3.00 7.26
CA THR A 38 3.46 4.19 6.47
C THR A 38 1.96 4.41 6.38
N GLU A 39 1.17 3.34 6.29
CA GLU A 39 -0.27 3.43 6.04
C GLU A 39 -1.11 3.25 7.31
N ASP A 40 -0.67 2.40 8.24
CA ASP A 40 -1.46 2.04 9.41
C ASP A 40 -0.61 1.46 10.56
N ARG A 41 0.09 2.30 11.31
CA ARG A 41 1.01 1.87 12.39
C ARG A 41 0.39 1.00 13.46
N ASP A 42 -0.90 1.19 13.71
CA ASP A 42 -1.64 0.42 14.70
C ASP A 42 -2.41 -0.75 14.08
N PHE A 43 -2.05 -1.16 12.85
CA PHE A 43 -2.76 -2.19 12.10
C PHE A 43 -3.05 -3.45 12.92
N TYR A 44 -2.08 -3.94 13.66
CA TYR A 44 -2.22 -5.14 14.49
C TYR A 44 -2.98 -4.91 15.82
N LYS A 45 -3.33 -3.65 16.16
CA LYS A 45 -3.94 -3.29 17.46
C LYS A 45 -5.44 -2.99 17.38
N HIS A 46 -5.96 -2.67 16.19
CA HIS A 46 -7.36 -2.32 15.99
C HIS A 46 -8.12 -3.40 15.20
N GLU A 47 -9.45 -3.36 15.24
CA GLU A 47 -10.34 -4.27 14.53
C GLU A 47 -10.96 -3.59 13.29
N GLY A 48 -10.13 -3.31 12.28
CA GLY A 48 -10.55 -2.78 10.97
C GLY A 48 -10.73 -1.27 10.89
N VAL A 49 -11.06 -0.61 11.99
CA VAL A 49 -11.22 0.85 12.06
C VAL A 49 -10.46 1.40 13.25
N ASN A 50 -9.57 2.34 13.00
CA ASN A 50 -8.93 3.09 14.08
C ASN A 50 -9.73 4.37 14.36
N PHE A 51 -10.70 4.30 15.28
CA PHE A 51 -11.57 5.42 15.62
C PHE A 51 -10.79 6.65 16.12
N TRP A 52 -9.70 6.44 16.85
CA TRP A 52 -8.85 7.53 17.34
C TRP A 52 -8.13 8.25 16.22
N SER A 53 -7.53 7.51 15.29
CA SER A 53 -6.87 8.07 14.10
C SER A 53 -7.87 8.77 13.18
N THR A 54 -9.08 8.23 13.05
CA THR A 54 -10.17 8.82 12.26
C THR A 54 -10.65 10.14 12.89
N ALA A 55 -10.86 10.18 14.21
CA ALA A 55 -11.23 11.39 14.91
C ALA A 55 -10.13 12.46 14.85
N LYS A 56 -8.87 12.08 15.03
CA LYS A 56 -7.72 12.96 14.89
C LYS A 56 -7.58 13.53 13.47
N ALA A 57 -7.80 12.70 12.45
CA ALA A 57 -7.81 13.15 11.06
C ALA A 57 -8.95 14.14 10.77
N ALA A 58 -10.13 13.94 11.35
CA ALA A 58 -11.24 14.88 11.23
C ALA A 58 -10.93 16.24 11.87
N VAL A 59 -10.33 16.26 13.05
CA VAL A 59 -9.88 17.51 13.71
C VAL A 59 -8.82 18.21 12.88
N MET A 60 -7.82 17.49 12.37
CA MET A 60 -6.79 18.04 11.50
C MET A 60 -7.35 18.60 10.20
N LEU A 61 -8.39 17.99 9.63
CA LEU A 61 -9.10 18.51 8.44
C LEU A 61 -9.74 19.88 8.70
N VAL A 62 -10.33 20.06 9.87
CA VAL A 62 -10.90 21.34 10.28
C VAL A 62 -9.81 22.40 10.48
N GLU A 63 -8.72 22.04 11.16
CA GLU A 63 -7.58 22.95 11.36
C GLU A 63 -6.87 23.30 10.04
N SER A 64 -6.74 22.36 9.09
CA SER A 64 -6.07 22.64 7.81
C SER A 64 -6.87 23.56 6.91
N LYS A 65 -8.22 23.42 6.91
CA LYS A 65 -9.09 24.38 6.22
C LYS A 65 -8.92 25.79 6.76
N LEU A 66 -8.63 25.92 8.06
CA LEU A 66 -8.37 27.20 8.70
C LEU A 66 -6.95 27.74 8.44
N ARG A 67 -5.96 26.84 8.21
CA ARG A 67 -4.54 27.21 8.11
C ARG A 67 -3.90 27.01 6.74
N HIS A 68 -4.65 26.61 5.70
CA HIS A 68 -4.15 26.36 4.33
C HIS A 68 -2.93 25.40 4.29
N LYS A 69 -2.86 24.42 5.18
CA LYS A 69 -1.80 23.41 5.21
C LYS A 69 -2.28 22.09 4.62
N ASP A 70 -1.49 21.52 3.69
CA ASP A 70 -1.71 20.17 3.15
C ASP A 70 -1.58 19.13 4.27
N ILE A 71 -2.63 18.32 4.47
CA ILE A 71 -2.60 17.19 5.39
C ILE A 71 -2.07 15.97 4.64
N SER A 72 -0.91 15.49 5.02
CA SER A 72 -0.26 14.33 4.41
C SER A 72 -0.62 12.98 5.04
N ARG A 73 -1.48 12.93 6.07
CA ARG A 73 -1.91 11.68 6.72
C ARG A 73 -3.36 11.38 6.42
N GLY A 74 -3.61 10.25 5.70
CA GLY A 74 -4.93 9.65 5.59
C GLY A 74 -5.31 8.98 6.92
N GLY A 75 -6.56 9.13 7.36
CA GLY A 75 -7.07 8.47 8.57
C GLY A 75 -7.72 7.11 8.30
N SER A 76 -7.54 6.54 7.11
CA SER A 76 -8.11 5.23 6.75
C SER A 76 -7.11 4.12 7.03
N THR A 77 -7.56 3.03 7.65
CA THR A 77 -6.75 1.84 7.93
C THR A 77 -6.45 1.04 6.65
N ILE A 78 -5.48 0.11 6.73
CA ILE A 78 -5.19 -0.86 5.66
C ILE A 78 -6.46 -1.65 5.30
N THR A 79 -7.22 -2.11 6.29
CA THR A 79 -8.46 -2.87 6.07
C THR A 79 -9.53 -2.03 5.37
N GLN A 80 -9.67 -0.75 5.71
CA GLN A 80 -10.57 0.17 5.02
C GLN A 80 -10.12 0.45 3.58
N GLN A 81 -8.81 0.58 3.34
CA GLN A 81 -8.27 0.74 1.99
C GLN A 81 -8.51 -0.50 1.14
N LEU A 82 -8.32 -1.70 1.70
CA LEU A 82 -8.64 -2.96 1.04
C LEU A 82 -10.13 -3.03 0.69
N ALA A 83 -11.01 -2.76 1.67
CA ALA A 83 -12.45 -2.72 1.47
C ALA A 83 -12.85 -1.80 0.30
N LYS A 84 -12.29 -0.59 0.28
CA LYS A 84 -12.50 0.37 -0.80
C LYS A 84 -12.04 -0.15 -2.15
N ASN A 85 -10.82 -0.67 -2.23
CA ASN A 85 -10.20 -1.04 -3.50
C ASN A 85 -10.84 -2.27 -4.15
N VAL A 86 -11.34 -3.21 -3.34
CA VAL A 86 -11.88 -4.49 -3.82
C VAL A 86 -13.39 -4.47 -4.02
N PHE A 87 -14.14 -3.80 -3.15
CA PHE A 87 -15.60 -3.93 -3.08
C PHE A 87 -16.37 -2.68 -3.44
N LEU A 88 -15.72 -1.51 -3.54
CA LEU A 88 -16.43 -0.24 -3.69
C LEU A 88 -16.00 0.52 -4.96
N SER A 89 -16.88 1.43 -5.41
CA SER A 89 -16.57 2.37 -6.48
C SER A 89 -15.66 3.51 -6.00
N ASN A 90 -15.06 4.24 -6.97
CA ASN A 90 -14.21 5.39 -6.68
C ASN A 90 -14.99 6.68 -6.30
N GLU A 91 -16.30 6.60 -6.16
CA GLU A 91 -17.14 7.72 -5.78
C GLU A 91 -16.80 8.21 -4.35
N ARG A 92 -16.82 9.53 -4.16
CA ARG A 92 -16.53 10.15 -2.87
C ARG A 92 -17.82 10.57 -2.16
N THR A 93 -18.59 9.59 -1.69
CA THR A 93 -19.84 9.82 -0.96
C THR A 93 -19.74 9.38 0.50
N TYR A 94 -20.58 9.95 1.37
CA TYR A 94 -20.67 9.52 2.75
C TYR A 94 -21.19 8.08 2.87
N GLU A 95 -22.15 7.69 2.02
CA GLU A 95 -22.67 6.33 1.96
C GLU A 95 -21.58 5.31 1.65
N ARG A 96 -20.74 5.62 0.66
CA ARG A 96 -19.59 4.77 0.34
C ARG A 96 -18.65 4.63 1.55
N LYS A 97 -18.38 5.72 2.30
CA LYS A 97 -17.50 5.66 3.47
C LYS A 97 -18.10 4.82 4.60
N VAL A 98 -19.41 4.89 4.80
CA VAL A 98 -20.13 4.04 5.76
C VAL A 98 -20.03 2.57 5.34
N ARG A 99 -20.28 2.25 4.07
CA ARG A 99 -20.13 0.88 3.55
C ARG A 99 -18.69 0.36 3.70
N GLU A 100 -17.69 1.21 3.44
CA GLU A 100 -16.27 0.88 3.63
C GLU A 100 -15.98 0.45 5.07
N ILE A 101 -16.53 1.16 6.06
CA ILE A 101 -16.38 0.82 7.49
C ILE A 101 -16.99 -0.55 7.79
N PHE A 102 -18.23 -0.79 7.37
CA PHE A 102 -18.90 -2.08 7.62
C PHE A 102 -18.17 -3.25 6.96
N ILE A 103 -17.70 -3.07 5.70
CA ILE A 103 -16.94 -4.10 5.01
C ILE A 103 -15.61 -4.35 5.74
N ALA A 104 -14.93 -3.30 6.21
CA ALA A 104 -13.69 -3.44 6.96
C ALA A 104 -13.89 -4.25 8.25
N LEU A 105 -14.94 -3.97 9.02
CA LEU A 105 -15.29 -4.74 10.22
C LEU A 105 -15.63 -6.20 9.91
N ASP A 106 -16.30 -6.46 8.77
CA ASP A 106 -16.62 -7.83 8.34
C ASP A 106 -15.40 -8.59 7.86
N LEU A 107 -14.43 -7.92 7.22
CA LEU A 107 -13.15 -8.52 6.83
C LEU A 107 -12.37 -8.96 8.08
N GLU A 108 -12.27 -8.13 9.10
CA GLU A 108 -11.55 -8.46 10.35
C GLU A 108 -12.19 -9.61 11.14
N LYS A 109 -13.49 -9.82 11.00
CA LYS A 109 -14.16 -11.00 11.59
C LYS A 109 -13.87 -12.30 10.84
N LYS A 110 -13.52 -12.22 9.56
CA LYS A 110 -13.40 -13.38 8.66
C LYS A 110 -11.96 -13.78 8.37
N TYR A 111 -11.04 -12.84 8.46
CA TYR A 111 -9.65 -13.01 8.05
C TYR A 111 -8.70 -12.54 9.15
N THR A 112 -7.56 -13.20 9.28
CA THR A 112 -6.49 -12.74 10.17
C THR A 112 -5.86 -11.46 9.64
N LYS A 113 -5.14 -10.74 10.50
CA LYS A 113 -4.37 -9.55 10.12
C LYS A 113 -3.39 -9.84 8.98
N ASP A 114 -2.70 -10.97 9.04
CA ASP A 114 -1.74 -11.38 8.03
C ASP A 114 -2.42 -11.64 6.69
N GLN A 115 -3.59 -12.28 6.69
CA GLN A 115 -4.38 -12.47 5.47
C GLN A 115 -4.88 -11.13 4.88
N ILE A 116 -5.30 -10.20 5.73
CA ILE A 116 -5.73 -8.87 5.28
C ILE A 116 -4.55 -8.10 4.67
N LEU A 117 -3.38 -8.14 5.31
CA LEU A 117 -2.17 -7.51 4.80
C LEU A 117 -1.70 -8.13 3.48
N GLU A 118 -1.75 -9.47 3.38
CA GLU A 118 -1.49 -10.21 2.15
C GLU A 118 -2.41 -9.75 1.02
N PHE A 119 -3.73 -9.72 1.25
CA PHE A 119 -4.70 -9.24 0.26
C PHE A 119 -4.43 -7.79 -0.14
N TYR A 120 -4.11 -6.93 0.82
CA TYR A 120 -3.82 -5.52 0.57
C TYR A 120 -2.61 -5.35 -0.33
N ILE A 121 -1.47 -5.97 0.00
CA ILE A 121 -0.20 -5.84 -0.74
C ILE A 121 -0.32 -6.40 -2.16
N ASN A 122 -1.12 -7.45 -2.35
CA ASN A 122 -1.37 -8.04 -3.67
C ASN A 122 -2.35 -7.24 -4.55
N ASN A 123 -3.13 -6.31 -3.97
CA ASN A 123 -4.18 -5.61 -4.71
C ASN A 123 -3.99 -4.11 -4.84
N ILE A 124 -3.11 -3.52 -4.05
CA ILE A 124 -2.93 -2.08 -4.07
C ILE A 124 -2.28 -1.60 -5.38
N TYR A 125 -2.66 -0.41 -5.82
CA TYR A 125 -2.19 0.18 -7.07
C TYR A 125 -0.85 0.90 -6.90
N PHE A 126 0.15 0.53 -7.71
CA PHE A 126 1.50 1.07 -7.72
C PHE A 126 1.79 1.98 -8.92
N ALA A 127 0.81 2.68 -9.46
CA ALA A 127 0.91 3.45 -10.70
C ALA A 127 1.19 2.62 -11.96
N ASN A 128 1.16 3.25 -13.12
CA ASN A 128 1.51 2.67 -14.43
C ASN A 128 0.84 1.31 -14.76
N GLY A 129 -0.36 1.06 -14.20
CA GLY A 129 -1.10 -0.19 -14.43
C GLY A 129 -0.66 -1.37 -13.56
N TYR A 130 0.30 -1.19 -12.66
CA TYR A 130 0.76 -2.26 -11.77
C TYR A 130 -0.12 -2.37 -10.52
N TYR A 131 -0.70 -3.54 -10.31
CA TYR A 131 -1.46 -3.91 -9.13
C TYR A 131 -0.76 -5.04 -8.39
N GLY A 132 -0.50 -4.85 -7.10
CA GLY A 132 0.29 -5.75 -6.26
C GLY A 132 1.80 -5.56 -6.40
N ILE A 133 2.50 -5.95 -5.32
CA ILE A 133 3.94 -5.72 -5.16
C ILE A 133 4.78 -6.49 -6.19
N GLU A 134 4.37 -7.72 -6.54
CA GLU A 134 5.11 -8.52 -7.52
C GLU A 134 5.05 -7.90 -8.91
N ALA A 135 3.87 -7.45 -9.34
CA ALA A 135 3.71 -6.74 -10.61
C ALA A 135 4.52 -5.43 -10.63
N ALA A 136 4.52 -4.69 -9.53
CA ALA A 136 5.30 -3.46 -9.40
C ALA A 136 6.81 -3.73 -9.43
N SER A 137 7.30 -4.76 -8.73
CA SER A 137 8.70 -5.15 -8.72
C SER A 137 9.20 -5.51 -10.12
N ARG A 138 8.44 -6.37 -10.82
CA ARG A 138 8.77 -6.74 -12.21
C ARG A 138 8.68 -5.55 -13.15
N GLY A 139 7.69 -4.72 -12.98
CA GLY A 139 7.47 -3.55 -13.82
C GLY A 139 8.54 -2.48 -13.69
N TYR A 140 9.00 -2.18 -12.48
CA TYR A 140 9.96 -1.11 -12.23
C TYR A 140 11.41 -1.58 -12.16
N PHE A 141 11.66 -2.81 -11.69
CA PHE A 141 13.00 -3.33 -11.45
C PHE A 141 13.36 -4.56 -12.27
N ASN A 142 12.40 -5.11 -13.04
CA ASN A 142 12.57 -6.34 -13.84
C ASN A 142 13.09 -7.54 -13.02
N LYS A 143 12.61 -7.66 -11.76
CA LYS A 143 12.92 -8.77 -10.87
C LYS A 143 11.73 -9.13 -9.98
N PRO A 144 11.65 -10.37 -9.44
CA PRO A 144 10.58 -10.74 -8.53
C PRO A 144 10.70 -9.97 -7.20
N ALA A 145 9.55 -9.79 -6.51
CA ALA A 145 9.50 -9.02 -5.27
C ALA A 145 10.39 -9.59 -4.15
N LYS A 146 10.58 -10.90 -4.11
CA LYS A 146 11.47 -11.56 -3.15
C LYS A 146 12.94 -11.14 -3.25
N ASP A 147 13.35 -10.62 -4.40
CA ASP A 147 14.73 -10.17 -4.68
C ASP A 147 14.90 -8.65 -4.51
N LEU A 148 13.87 -7.95 -4.03
CA LEU A 148 13.97 -6.54 -3.67
C LEU A 148 14.87 -6.37 -2.44
N ASP A 149 15.83 -5.46 -2.53
CA ASP A 149 16.51 -4.97 -1.34
C ASP A 149 15.62 -4.00 -0.54
N LEU A 150 16.09 -3.57 0.63
CA LEU A 150 15.32 -2.68 1.51
C LEU A 150 14.97 -1.35 0.83
N ALA A 151 15.93 -0.74 0.12
CA ALA A 151 15.73 0.56 -0.51
C ALA A 151 14.69 0.49 -1.63
N GLU A 152 14.73 -0.54 -2.47
CA GLU A 152 13.77 -0.78 -3.54
C GLU A 152 12.37 -1.13 -3.01
N ALA A 153 12.30 -1.99 -1.99
CA ALA A 153 11.04 -2.35 -1.34
C ALA A 153 10.32 -1.10 -0.81
N VAL A 154 11.03 -0.27 -0.05
CA VAL A 154 10.50 0.98 0.52
C VAL A 154 10.20 2.01 -0.56
N PHE A 155 10.99 2.05 -1.64
CA PHE A 155 10.71 2.90 -2.79
C PHE A 155 9.37 2.56 -3.42
N LEU A 156 9.08 1.27 -3.67
CA LEU A 156 7.77 0.85 -4.17
C LEU A 156 6.66 1.18 -3.17
N CYS A 157 6.84 0.90 -1.88
CA CYS A 157 5.86 1.22 -0.83
C CYS A 157 5.55 2.72 -0.70
N SER A 158 6.36 3.57 -1.35
CA SER A 158 6.10 5.02 -1.41
C SER A 158 4.97 5.40 -2.36
N ILE A 159 4.64 4.56 -3.35
CA ILE A 159 3.75 4.91 -4.47
C ILE A 159 2.26 4.90 -4.09
N PRO A 160 1.73 3.89 -3.37
CA PRO A 160 0.29 3.68 -3.23
C PRO A 160 -0.50 4.81 -2.59
N ASN A 161 0.12 5.59 -1.73
CA ASN A 161 -0.54 6.70 -1.02
C ASN A 161 -1.13 7.76 -1.98
N ARG A 162 -0.36 8.14 -3.01
CA ARG A 162 -0.76 9.09 -4.07
C ARG A 162 -0.10 8.68 -5.38
N PRO A 163 -0.62 7.65 -6.09
CA PRO A 163 0.08 7.04 -7.23
C PRO A 163 0.45 8.00 -8.35
N SER A 164 -0.40 9.00 -8.64
CA SER A 164 -0.09 10.02 -9.65
C SER A 164 1.03 10.97 -9.20
N PHE A 165 1.12 11.30 -7.90
CA PHE A 165 2.14 12.21 -7.37
C PHE A 165 3.48 11.52 -7.08
N TYR A 166 3.42 10.22 -6.77
CA TYR A 166 4.58 9.38 -6.51
C TYR A 166 4.85 8.39 -7.65
N ASN A 167 4.40 8.68 -8.88
CA ASN A 167 4.75 7.89 -10.06
C ASN A 167 6.25 7.99 -10.32
N PRO A 168 7.03 6.90 -10.19
CA PRO A 168 8.49 7.01 -10.30
C PRO A 168 9.00 7.30 -11.71
N LEU A 169 8.18 7.05 -12.75
CA LEU A 169 8.54 7.37 -14.13
C LEU A 169 8.37 8.84 -14.46
N GLU A 170 7.50 9.55 -13.73
CA GLU A 170 7.19 10.97 -13.94
C GLU A 170 7.75 11.86 -12.82
N HIS A 171 7.72 11.35 -11.59
CA HIS A 171 8.00 12.12 -10.38
C HIS A 171 9.00 11.40 -9.47
N TYR A 172 10.08 10.86 -10.03
CA TYR A 172 11.12 10.09 -9.33
C TYR A 172 11.58 10.73 -8.02
N GLN A 173 11.84 12.04 -8.02
CA GLN A 173 12.32 12.74 -6.84
C GLN A 173 11.29 12.81 -5.70
N ASN A 174 10.00 12.85 -6.03
CA ASN A 174 8.93 12.80 -5.03
C ASN A 174 8.88 11.43 -4.35
N THR A 175 9.01 10.37 -5.15
CA THR A 175 9.06 8.99 -4.68
C THR A 175 10.29 8.77 -3.79
N LEU A 176 11.45 9.25 -4.21
CA LEU A 176 12.70 9.14 -3.46
C LEU A 176 12.62 9.87 -2.11
N LYS A 177 12.10 11.10 -2.08
CA LYS A 177 11.88 11.86 -0.84
C LYS A 177 10.93 11.11 0.10
N ARG A 178 9.90 10.47 -0.43
CA ARG A 178 8.97 9.68 0.37
C ARG A 178 9.63 8.40 0.88
N LYS A 179 10.42 7.69 0.05
CA LYS A 179 11.23 6.54 0.47
C LYS A 179 12.06 6.88 1.71
N ASN A 180 12.83 7.97 1.67
CA ASN A 180 13.68 8.37 2.77
C ASN A 180 12.87 8.69 4.05
N ARG A 181 11.67 9.26 3.90
CA ARG A 181 10.76 9.48 5.04
C ARG A 181 10.24 8.16 5.63
N ILE A 182 9.89 7.19 4.79
CA ILE A 182 9.43 5.88 5.25
C ILE A 182 10.55 5.13 5.94
N LEU A 183 11.77 5.12 5.38
CA LEU A 183 12.95 4.53 6.04
C LEU A 183 13.17 5.12 7.43
N LYS A 184 13.05 6.47 7.58
CA LYS A 184 13.16 7.11 8.88
C LYS A 184 12.06 6.65 9.85
N GLN A 185 10.83 6.47 9.36
CA GLN A 185 9.74 5.95 10.17
C GLN A 185 9.97 4.48 10.57
N MET A 186 10.51 3.65 9.68
CA MET A 186 10.86 2.26 9.99
C MET A 186 11.97 2.16 11.05
N LEU A 187 12.94 3.07 11.01
CA LEU A 187 13.95 3.20 12.07
C LEU A 187 13.33 3.64 13.41
N ASP A 188 12.43 4.63 13.38
CA ASP A 188 11.78 5.15 14.60
C ASP A 188 10.82 4.14 15.26
N GLU A 189 10.36 3.14 14.50
CA GLU A 189 9.50 2.03 14.96
C GLU A 189 10.30 0.71 15.16
N ASP A 190 11.62 0.78 15.20
CA ASP A 190 12.53 -0.37 15.40
C ASP A 190 12.36 -1.52 14.39
N CYS A 191 11.81 -1.23 13.20
CA CYS A 191 11.68 -2.21 12.11
C CYS A 191 13.00 -2.47 11.39
N ILE A 192 13.92 -1.52 11.43
CA ILE A 192 15.25 -1.60 10.83
C ILE A 192 16.30 -0.99 11.77
N SER A 193 17.52 -1.47 11.67
CA SER A 193 18.66 -0.92 12.39
C SER A 193 19.16 0.40 11.80
N ALA A 194 19.98 1.14 12.58
CA ALA A 194 20.62 2.36 12.10
C ALA A 194 21.56 2.12 10.91
N ALA A 195 22.20 0.95 10.82
CA ALA A 195 23.05 0.58 9.71
C ALA A 195 22.21 0.37 8.43
N GLU A 196 21.15 -0.45 8.50
CA GLU A 196 20.23 -0.69 7.39
C GLU A 196 19.57 0.62 6.90
N TYR A 197 19.19 1.49 7.83
CA TYR A 197 18.67 2.82 7.48
C TYR A 197 19.71 3.63 6.71
N SER A 198 20.95 3.68 7.18
CA SER A 198 22.02 4.43 6.51
C SER A 198 22.26 3.92 5.10
N ASP A 199 22.42 2.60 4.95
CA ASP A 199 22.70 1.97 3.66
C ASP A 199 21.55 2.24 2.67
N ALA A 200 20.31 1.91 3.06
CA ALA A 200 19.14 2.09 2.20
C ALA A 200 18.82 3.56 1.88
N ASN A 201 19.13 4.49 2.80
CA ASN A 201 18.88 5.92 2.59
C ASN A 201 19.75 6.51 1.48
N TYR A 202 21.03 6.11 1.41
CA TYR A 202 21.99 6.60 0.41
C TYR A 202 22.03 5.73 -0.86
N GLU A 203 21.41 4.58 -0.84
CA GLU A 203 21.37 3.68 -1.99
C GLU A 203 20.69 4.31 -3.20
N LYS A 204 21.36 4.18 -4.36
CA LYS A 204 20.86 4.71 -5.64
C LYS A 204 19.83 3.76 -6.23
N ILE A 205 18.60 4.18 -6.28
CA ILE A 205 17.52 3.45 -6.94
C ILE A 205 17.67 3.55 -8.46
N VAL A 206 17.81 2.42 -9.15
CA VAL A 206 17.93 2.34 -10.60
C VAL A 206 16.72 1.61 -11.17
N LEU A 207 15.82 2.35 -11.79
CA LEU A 207 14.67 1.77 -12.48
C LEU A 207 15.14 1.02 -13.74
N LYS A 208 14.61 -0.18 -13.92
CA LYS A 208 14.79 -1.03 -15.11
C LYS A 208 13.41 -1.42 -15.63
N PRO A 209 12.60 -0.46 -16.12
CA PRO A 209 11.25 -0.77 -16.55
C PRO A 209 11.30 -1.83 -17.66
N ALA A 210 10.47 -2.86 -17.53
CA ALA A 210 10.28 -3.84 -18.58
C ALA A 210 9.95 -3.07 -19.86
N GLN A 211 10.65 -3.38 -20.96
CA GLN A 211 10.40 -2.72 -22.24
C GLN A 211 8.92 -2.90 -22.56
N ALA A 212 8.21 -1.79 -22.73
CA ALA A 212 6.83 -1.83 -23.16
C ALA A 212 6.77 -2.71 -24.42
N ILE A 213 6.04 -3.81 -24.35
CA ILE A 213 5.74 -4.61 -25.54
C ILE A 213 4.99 -3.65 -26.46
N LYS A 214 5.69 -3.13 -27.47
CA LYS A 214 5.05 -2.38 -28.55
C LYS A 214 4.09 -3.37 -29.21
N THR A 215 2.82 -3.28 -28.87
CA THR A 215 1.76 -3.87 -29.68
C THR A 215 1.86 -3.21 -31.04
N GLN A 216 2.49 -3.91 -31.99
CA GLN A 216 2.37 -3.57 -33.40
C GLN A 216 0.89 -3.81 -33.76
N ASN A 217 0.20 -2.72 -34.04
CA ASN A 217 -1.08 -2.76 -34.76
C ASN A 217 -0.83 -3.15 -36.21
#